data_1b323df46e146792daad530e2419f013
#
_entry.id   1b323df46e146792daad530e2419f013
#
_cell.length_a   1.000
_cell.length_b   1.000
_cell.length_c   1.000
_cell.angle_alpha   90.00
_cell.angle_beta   90.00
_cell.angle_gamma   90.00
#
_symmetry.space_group_name_H-M   'P 1'
#
loop_
_entity.id
_entity.type
_entity.pdbx_description
1 polymer ?
#
loop_
_entity_poly.entity_id
_entity_poly.type
_entity_poly.pdbx_seq_one_letter_code
_entity_poly.pdbx_strand_id
1 'polypeptide(L)'
;KELVIKSYKNLYFTKYQDRLEIKGSIHCYFNDEPHNANDFYISDCIDTIIEIKTIFNLDLNKCYLINLEYGINIKPNIPVPELILNLIYHEKRPFNRPRKFDYKIAGNEAYKHVKAYDKSVQFPNLCNNTFRFEVKTKQAKFINNLGIYTLQNLTEKTHYETIINSLLKEWDNVLLFDKSKKIDSKYYNPQFWEECLMAKNRNKFNNQKKSYYTKLGNDNLHTIIKKTMERKHKYLKSMHI
;
A
#
# COMPACT_ATOMS: atom_id res chain seq x y z
N LYS A 1 9.81 -31.30 16.68
CA LYS A 1 8.39 -31.44 16.31
C LYS A 1 8.23 -30.94 14.87
N GLU A 2 7.69 -31.80 14.00
CA GLU A 2 7.49 -31.44 12.60
C GLU A 2 6.47 -30.30 12.49
N LEU A 3 6.83 -29.26 11.76
CA LEU A 3 5.95 -28.16 11.40
C LEU A 3 5.06 -28.66 10.25
N VAL A 4 3.73 -28.73 10.45
CA VAL A 4 2.82 -29.14 9.41
C VAL A 4 2.36 -27.90 8.63
N ILE A 5 2.69 -27.89 7.34
CA ILE A 5 2.24 -26.83 6.41
C ILE A 5 1.34 -27.47 5.37
N LYS A 6 0.14 -26.93 5.19
CA LYS A 6 -0.80 -27.26 4.11
C LYS A 6 -1.14 -26.03 3.31
N SER A 7 -1.49 -26.19 2.05
CA SER A 7 -1.96 -25.11 1.19
C SER A 7 -3.32 -25.42 0.57
N TYR A 8 -4.09 -24.36 0.33
CA TYR A 8 -5.33 -24.43 -0.42
C TYR A 8 -5.46 -23.15 -1.23
N LYS A 9 -5.54 -23.24 -2.55
CA LYS A 9 -5.44 -22.10 -3.45
C LYS A 9 -4.17 -21.26 -3.07
N ASN A 10 -4.32 -19.97 -2.82
CA ASN A 10 -3.23 -19.07 -2.44
C ASN A 10 -3.08 -18.85 -0.92
N LEU A 11 -3.68 -19.74 -0.10
CA LEU A 11 -3.58 -19.71 1.35
C LEU A 11 -2.67 -20.85 1.85
N TYR A 12 -1.83 -20.51 2.82
CA TYR A 12 -0.91 -21.43 3.51
C TYR A 12 -1.29 -21.52 4.97
N PHE A 13 -1.51 -22.73 5.44
CA PHE A 13 -1.90 -23.06 6.81
C PHE A 13 -0.71 -23.70 7.52
N THR A 14 -0.22 -23.05 8.56
CA THR A 14 0.89 -23.54 9.36
C THR A 14 0.40 -23.87 10.76
N LYS A 15 0.40 -25.15 11.11
CA LYS A 15 0.00 -25.64 12.43
C LYS A 15 1.20 -25.63 13.38
N TYR A 16 1.08 -24.83 14.42
CA TYR A 16 1.94 -24.83 15.60
C TYR A 16 1.29 -25.66 16.71
N GLN A 17 1.96 -25.76 17.83
CA GLN A 17 1.46 -26.54 18.97
C GLN A 17 0.21 -25.91 19.60
N ASP A 18 0.18 -24.58 19.67
CA ASP A 18 -0.79 -23.75 20.39
C ASP A 18 -1.69 -22.91 19.45
N ARG A 19 -1.36 -22.86 18.15
CA ARG A 19 -2.08 -22.01 17.21
C ARG A 19 -2.01 -22.51 15.77
N LEU A 20 -2.93 -22.00 14.96
CA LEU A 20 -2.90 -22.11 13.50
C LEU A 20 -2.62 -20.71 12.91
N GLU A 21 -1.64 -20.61 12.04
CA GLU A 21 -1.40 -19.40 11.24
C GLU A 21 -1.88 -19.60 9.80
N ILE A 22 -2.64 -18.64 9.30
CA ILE A 22 -3.11 -18.60 7.91
C ILE A 22 -2.44 -17.40 7.24
N LYS A 23 -1.76 -17.64 6.13
CA LYS A 23 -1.06 -16.62 5.36
C LYS A 23 -1.39 -16.75 3.88
N GLY A 24 -1.63 -15.62 3.23
CA GLY A 24 -1.89 -15.60 1.78
C GLY A 24 -2.47 -14.26 1.34
N SER A 25 -2.84 -14.21 0.07
CA SER A 25 -3.52 -13.07 -0.54
C SER A 25 -4.98 -13.45 -0.79
N ILE A 26 -5.91 -12.77 -0.11
CA ILE A 26 -7.35 -12.96 -0.36
C ILE A 26 -7.75 -12.56 -1.78
N HIS A 27 -7.06 -11.59 -2.39
CA HIS A 27 -7.29 -11.23 -3.78
C HIS A 27 -6.84 -12.33 -4.76
N CYS A 28 -5.68 -12.96 -4.53
CA CYS A 28 -5.27 -14.11 -5.33
C CYS A 28 -6.18 -15.33 -5.09
N TYR A 29 -6.66 -15.50 -3.87
CA TYR A 29 -7.64 -16.53 -3.56
C TYR A 29 -8.95 -16.33 -4.34
N PHE A 30 -9.47 -15.09 -4.37
CA PHE A 30 -10.65 -14.70 -5.13
C PHE A 30 -10.50 -14.98 -6.64
N ASN A 31 -9.34 -14.64 -7.20
CA ASN A 31 -9.05 -14.87 -8.62
C ASN A 31 -8.85 -16.36 -8.96
N ASP A 32 -8.65 -17.21 -7.97
CA ASP A 32 -8.18 -18.60 -8.12
C ASP A 32 -6.88 -18.74 -8.93
N GLU A 33 -6.11 -17.64 -9.00
CA GLU A 33 -4.86 -17.49 -9.74
C GLU A 33 -3.83 -16.70 -8.95
N PRO A 34 -2.51 -16.85 -9.21
CA PRO A 34 -1.46 -16.16 -8.46
C PRO A 34 -1.30 -14.68 -8.85
N HIS A 35 -2.39 -13.96 -9.16
CA HIS A 35 -2.35 -12.54 -9.50
C HIS A 35 -3.36 -11.71 -8.69
N ASN A 36 -3.08 -10.41 -8.60
CA ASN A 36 -3.91 -9.37 -8.00
C ASN A 36 -3.82 -8.08 -8.85
N ALA A 37 -3.90 -8.25 -10.18
CA ALA A 37 -3.76 -7.16 -11.13
C ALA A 37 -5.09 -6.47 -11.48
N ASN A 38 -6.20 -7.21 -11.41
CA ASN A 38 -7.55 -6.72 -11.63
C ASN A 38 -8.09 -5.89 -10.46
N ASP A 39 -9.30 -5.41 -10.61
CA ASP A 39 -10.04 -4.77 -9.54
C ASP A 39 -10.57 -5.81 -8.55
N PHE A 40 -10.49 -5.48 -7.28
CA PHE A 40 -11.00 -6.28 -6.18
C PHE A 40 -11.91 -5.38 -5.36
N TYR A 41 -13.21 -5.55 -5.56
CA TYR A 41 -14.21 -4.69 -4.92
C TYR A 41 -14.30 -4.99 -3.42
N ILE A 42 -14.79 -4.03 -2.65
CA ILE A 42 -14.94 -4.21 -1.18
C ILE A 42 -15.93 -5.34 -0.90
N SER A 43 -17.00 -5.46 -1.67
CA SER A 43 -17.94 -6.59 -1.59
C SER A 43 -17.24 -7.93 -1.81
N ASP A 44 -16.46 -8.05 -2.90
CA ASP A 44 -15.76 -9.30 -3.23
C ASP A 44 -14.75 -9.68 -2.13
N CYS A 45 -14.11 -8.68 -1.52
CA CYS A 45 -13.21 -8.91 -0.41
C CYS A 45 -13.96 -9.48 0.81
N ILE A 46 -15.12 -8.91 1.15
CA ILE A 46 -15.98 -9.36 2.25
C ILE A 46 -16.50 -10.77 1.96
N ASP A 47 -17.03 -11.01 0.77
CA ASP A 47 -17.59 -12.28 0.36
C ASP A 47 -16.52 -13.39 0.36
N THR A 48 -15.31 -13.08 -0.10
CA THR A 48 -14.16 -13.98 -0.04
C THR A 48 -13.81 -14.36 1.41
N ILE A 49 -13.82 -13.39 2.33
CA ILE A 49 -13.57 -13.67 3.76
C ILE A 49 -14.67 -14.57 4.34
N ILE A 50 -15.93 -14.36 3.96
CA ILE A 50 -17.05 -15.18 4.40
C ILE A 50 -16.96 -16.60 3.80
N GLU A 51 -16.57 -16.73 2.53
CA GLU A 51 -16.30 -18.03 1.90
C GLU A 51 -15.21 -18.80 2.64
N ILE A 52 -14.05 -18.15 2.91
CA ILE A 52 -12.94 -18.75 3.67
C ILE A 52 -13.41 -19.18 5.07
N LYS A 53 -14.19 -18.35 5.76
CA LYS A 53 -14.81 -18.69 7.05
C LYS A 53 -15.60 -19.98 6.94
N THR A 54 -16.45 -20.10 5.92
CA THR A 54 -17.38 -21.24 5.75
C THR A 54 -16.62 -22.52 5.41
N ILE A 55 -15.69 -22.46 4.44
CA ILE A 55 -14.92 -23.62 4.00
C ILE A 55 -14.07 -24.21 5.12
N PHE A 56 -13.44 -23.36 5.93
CA PHE A 56 -12.51 -23.78 6.98
C PHE A 56 -13.12 -23.75 8.38
N ASN A 57 -14.43 -23.50 8.50
CA ASN A 57 -15.17 -23.38 9.76
C ASN A 57 -14.46 -22.51 10.79
N LEU A 58 -14.07 -21.29 10.37
CA LEU A 58 -13.32 -20.36 11.20
C LEU A 58 -14.24 -19.50 12.06
N ASP A 59 -13.86 -19.28 13.32
CA ASP A 59 -14.40 -18.20 14.13
C ASP A 59 -13.61 -16.91 13.84
N LEU A 60 -14.17 -16.02 13.02
CA LEU A 60 -13.47 -14.78 12.61
C LEU A 60 -13.10 -13.87 13.77
N ASN A 61 -13.81 -13.94 14.92
CA ASN A 61 -13.48 -13.18 16.10
C ASN A 61 -12.21 -13.68 16.81
N LYS A 62 -11.82 -14.94 16.54
CA LYS A 62 -10.59 -15.57 17.04
C LYS A 62 -9.44 -15.54 16.02
N CYS A 63 -9.70 -15.06 14.81
CA CYS A 63 -8.68 -14.91 13.77
C CYS A 63 -7.99 -13.54 13.91
N TYR A 64 -7.00 -13.43 14.79
CA TYR A 64 -6.26 -12.19 15.03
C TYR A 64 -5.38 -11.82 13.85
N LEU A 65 -5.43 -10.54 13.42
CA LEU A 65 -4.61 -10.01 12.36
C LEU A 65 -3.24 -9.59 12.87
N ILE A 66 -2.21 -10.33 12.45
CA ILE A 66 -0.81 -10.05 12.80
C ILE A 66 -0.17 -9.13 11.76
N ASN A 67 -0.46 -9.37 10.50
CA ASN A 67 0.03 -8.61 9.35
C ASN A 67 -1.12 -8.28 8.41
N LEU A 68 -1.06 -7.09 7.82
CA LEU A 68 -1.98 -6.68 6.76
C LEU A 68 -1.18 -5.96 5.67
N GLU A 69 -1.41 -6.36 4.43
CA GLU A 69 -0.90 -5.66 3.26
C GLU A 69 -2.10 -5.16 2.45
N TYR A 70 -2.18 -3.85 2.28
CA TYR A 70 -3.27 -3.20 1.56
C TYR A 70 -2.73 -2.12 0.64
N GLY A 71 -3.36 -1.96 -0.49
CA GLY A 71 -2.91 -1.01 -1.51
C GLY A 71 -3.96 -0.84 -2.59
N ILE A 72 -3.68 0.07 -3.52
CA ILE A 72 -4.58 0.42 -4.60
C ILE A 72 -3.83 0.45 -5.94
N ASN A 73 -4.47 -0.08 -6.97
CA ASN A 73 -4.03 0.00 -8.35
C ASN A 73 -4.70 1.21 -9.00
N ILE A 74 -3.91 2.09 -9.62
CA ILE A 74 -4.42 3.24 -10.38
C ILE A 74 -3.75 3.33 -11.74
N LYS A 75 -4.40 4.00 -12.69
CA LYS A 75 -3.79 4.40 -13.96
C LYS A 75 -3.47 5.89 -13.89
N PRO A 76 -2.19 6.26 -13.69
CA PRO A 76 -1.79 7.67 -13.70
C PRO A 76 -1.84 8.24 -15.11
N ASN A 77 -1.87 9.57 -15.21
CA ASN A 77 -1.82 10.30 -16.49
C ASN A 77 -0.40 10.47 -17.06
N ILE A 78 0.60 9.88 -16.41
CA ILE A 78 2.00 9.82 -16.87
C ILE A 78 2.48 8.37 -16.88
N PRO A 79 3.57 8.03 -17.58
CA PRO A 79 4.16 6.71 -17.53
C PRO A 79 4.54 6.30 -16.10
N VAL A 80 4.16 5.10 -15.68
CA VAL A 80 4.46 4.60 -14.33
C VAL A 80 5.96 4.56 -14.04
N PRO A 81 6.86 4.17 -14.96
CA PRO A 81 8.30 4.24 -14.72
C PRO A 81 8.79 5.65 -14.36
N GLU A 82 8.24 6.69 -15.01
CA GLU A 82 8.55 8.08 -14.70
C GLU A 82 8.05 8.46 -13.31
N LEU A 83 6.81 8.09 -12.96
CA LEU A 83 6.26 8.32 -11.62
C LEU A 83 7.15 7.68 -10.55
N ILE A 84 7.59 6.44 -10.75
CA ILE A 84 8.45 5.71 -9.80
C ILE A 84 9.82 6.37 -9.67
N LEU A 85 10.42 6.82 -10.76
CA LEU A 85 11.72 7.51 -10.72
C LEU A 85 11.65 8.78 -9.86
N ASN A 86 10.52 9.47 -9.88
CA ASN A 86 10.30 10.73 -9.16
C ASN A 86 9.91 10.56 -7.67
N LEU A 87 9.72 9.33 -7.18
CA LEU A 87 9.53 9.04 -5.75
C LEU A 87 10.87 9.13 -5.03
N ILE A 88 11.03 10.06 -4.11
CA ILE A 88 12.32 10.35 -3.46
C ILE A 88 12.33 9.91 -2.00
N TYR A 89 11.39 10.39 -1.19
CA TYR A 89 11.28 10.05 0.23
C TYR A 89 9.85 9.70 0.61
N HIS A 90 9.72 8.81 1.58
CA HIS A 90 8.53 8.63 2.39
C HIS A 90 8.86 9.01 3.83
N GLU A 91 8.15 9.99 4.42
CA GLU A 91 8.55 10.64 5.66
C GLU A 91 9.97 11.25 5.50
N LYS A 92 10.95 10.68 6.18
CA LYS A 92 12.38 11.06 6.10
C LYS A 92 13.26 9.92 5.59
N ARG A 93 12.67 8.87 5.02
CA ARG A 93 13.37 7.69 4.53
C ARG A 93 13.39 7.67 3.01
N PRO A 94 14.55 7.48 2.38
CA PRO A 94 14.61 7.41 0.94
C PRO A 94 13.85 6.18 0.41
N PHE A 95 13.27 6.35 -0.77
CA PHE A 95 12.79 5.21 -1.52
C PHE A 95 13.96 4.47 -2.15
N ASN A 96 14.21 3.26 -1.69
CA ASN A 96 15.26 2.38 -2.20
C ASN A 96 14.66 1.38 -3.20
N ARG A 97 15.46 1.00 -4.21
CA ARG A 97 15.13 -0.08 -5.13
C ARG A 97 15.89 -1.34 -4.69
N PRO A 98 15.21 -2.36 -4.14
CA PRO A 98 15.86 -3.63 -3.85
C PRO A 98 16.40 -4.28 -5.12
N ARG A 99 17.61 -4.88 -5.08
CA ARG A 99 18.30 -5.43 -6.26
C ARG A 99 17.53 -6.51 -7.04
N LYS A 100 16.54 -7.16 -6.38
CA LYS A 100 15.78 -8.29 -6.95
C LYS A 100 14.39 -7.91 -7.49
N PHE A 101 13.94 -6.66 -7.33
CA PHE A 101 12.56 -6.30 -7.59
C PHE A 101 12.42 -4.95 -8.28
N ASP A 102 11.48 -4.87 -9.21
CA ASP A 102 11.14 -3.63 -9.93
C ASP A 102 10.18 -2.73 -9.13
N TYR A 103 10.39 -2.64 -7.81
CA TYR A 103 9.61 -1.74 -6.97
C TYR A 103 10.51 -0.87 -6.09
N LYS A 104 10.00 0.30 -5.69
CA LYS A 104 10.60 1.13 -4.65
C LYS A 104 9.96 0.86 -3.30
N ILE A 105 10.78 0.81 -2.26
CA ILE A 105 10.36 0.58 -0.89
C ILE A 105 10.95 1.65 0.02
N ALA A 106 10.15 2.16 0.95
CA ALA A 106 10.60 3.03 2.04
C ALA A 106 9.91 2.65 3.35
N GLY A 107 10.55 2.94 4.48
CA GLY A 107 9.96 2.75 5.79
C GLY A 107 10.81 1.97 6.77
N ASN A 108 10.21 1.54 7.86
CA ASN A 108 10.84 0.76 8.91
C ASN A 108 10.46 -0.71 8.75
N GLU A 109 11.42 -1.56 8.43
CA GLU A 109 11.17 -3.00 8.26
C GLU A 109 10.63 -3.67 9.53
N ALA A 110 10.91 -3.10 10.70
CA ALA A 110 10.39 -3.63 11.97
C ALA A 110 8.93 -3.25 12.25
N TYR A 111 8.36 -2.24 11.58
CA TYR A 111 7.02 -1.72 11.89
C TYR A 111 6.08 -1.72 10.71
N LYS A 112 6.39 -0.93 9.69
CA LYS A 112 5.68 -0.86 8.41
C LYS A 112 6.60 -0.37 7.31
N HIS A 113 6.27 -0.70 6.08
CA HIS A 113 6.86 -0.05 4.92
C HIS A 113 5.82 0.21 3.83
N VAL A 114 6.11 1.18 2.99
CA VAL A 114 5.35 1.45 1.78
C VAL A 114 6.09 0.91 0.58
N LYS A 115 5.35 0.40 -0.40
CA LYS A 115 5.89 -0.03 -1.69
C LYS A 115 5.19 0.73 -2.81
N ALA A 116 5.94 1.02 -3.85
CA ALA A 116 5.44 1.68 -5.04
C ALA A 116 6.07 1.01 -6.28
N TYR A 117 5.25 0.49 -7.19
CA TYR A 117 5.73 -0.24 -8.35
C TYR A 117 4.78 -0.23 -9.54
N ASP A 118 5.34 -0.60 -10.69
CA ASP A 118 4.60 -0.83 -11.92
C ASP A 118 4.01 -2.25 -11.91
N LYS A 119 2.71 -2.32 -11.78
CA LYS A 119 1.97 -3.58 -11.82
C LYS A 119 2.01 -4.23 -13.19
N SER A 120 2.15 -3.41 -14.25
CA SER A 120 2.24 -3.87 -15.63
C SER A 120 3.51 -4.69 -15.90
N VAL A 121 4.61 -4.40 -15.20
CA VAL A 121 5.84 -5.22 -15.29
C VAL A 121 5.63 -6.59 -14.66
N GLN A 122 4.86 -6.65 -13.58
CA GLN A 122 4.56 -7.91 -12.90
C GLN A 122 3.57 -8.78 -13.69
N PHE A 123 2.57 -8.14 -14.33
CA PHE A 123 1.48 -8.80 -15.05
C PHE A 123 1.19 -8.11 -16.39
N PRO A 124 2.10 -8.22 -17.38
CA PRO A 124 2.01 -7.45 -18.63
C PRO A 124 0.78 -7.82 -19.48
N ASN A 125 0.26 -9.03 -19.33
CA ASN A 125 -0.92 -9.49 -20.09
C ASN A 125 -2.25 -9.08 -19.42
N LEU A 126 -2.23 -8.61 -18.18
CA LEU A 126 -3.44 -8.31 -17.40
C LEU A 126 -3.66 -6.83 -17.17
N CYS A 127 -2.61 -6.02 -17.23
CA CYS A 127 -2.71 -4.59 -17.01
C CYS A 127 -1.62 -3.81 -17.75
N ASN A 128 -1.89 -2.54 -18.02
CA ASN A 128 -0.94 -1.62 -18.66
C ASN A 128 -0.92 -0.29 -17.89
N ASN A 129 0.22 0.37 -17.86
CA ASN A 129 0.44 1.65 -17.17
C ASN A 129 -0.24 1.71 -15.80
N THR A 130 -0.07 0.67 -14.99
CA THR A 130 -0.76 0.50 -13.72
C THR A 130 0.20 0.69 -12.56
N PHE A 131 0.04 1.79 -11.84
CA PHE A 131 0.78 2.10 -10.63
C PHE A 131 0.09 1.48 -9.42
N ARG A 132 0.86 0.78 -8.60
CA ARG A 132 0.40 0.30 -7.30
C ARG A 132 1.17 0.98 -6.19
N PHE A 133 0.42 1.53 -5.25
CA PHE A 133 0.92 2.02 -3.97
C PHE A 133 0.30 1.18 -2.85
N GLU A 134 1.14 0.63 -1.98
CA GLU A 134 0.68 -0.26 -0.91
C GLU A 134 1.46 -0.06 0.38
N VAL A 135 0.78 -0.35 1.48
CA VAL A 135 1.33 -0.41 2.84
C VAL A 135 1.37 -1.87 3.28
N LYS A 136 2.53 -2.30 3.75
CA LYS A 136 2.70 -3.59 4.40
C LYS A 136 3.02 -3.38 5.87
N THR A 137 2.15 -3.85 6.72
CA THR A 137 2.37 -3.84 8.16
C THR A 137 3.25 -5.01 8.58
N LYS A 138 4.06 -4.81 9.61
CA LYS A 138 4.93 -5.85 10.19
C LYS A 138 4.56 -6.17 11.63
N GLN A 139 3.71 -5.36 12.23
CA GLN A 139 3.26 -5.51 13.60
C GLN A 139 1.76 -5.26 13.72
N ALA A 140 1.10 -6.12 14.49
CA ALA A 140 -0.33 -5.98 14.80
C ALA A 140 -0.68 -4.60 15.40
N LYS A 141 0.23 -4.00 16.16
CA LYS A 141 0.04 -2.67 16.74
C LYS A 141 -0.39 -1.61 15.72
N PHE A 142 0.17 -1.64 14.49
CA PHE A 142 -0.23 -0.69 13.45
C PHE A 142 -1.68 -0.90 13.04
N ILE A 143 -2.09 -2.16 12.85
CA ILE A 143 -3.43 -2.55 12.43
C ILE A 143 -4.44 -2.23 13.55
N ASN A 144 -4.07 -2.53 14.80
CA ASN A 144 -4.89 -2.27 15.97
C ASN A 144 -5.17 -0.77 16.17
N ASN A 145 -4.20 0.10 15.83
CA ASN A 145 -4.40 1.55 15.85
C ASN A 145 -5.42 2.04 14.80
N LEU A 146 -5.75 1.19 13.80
CA LEU A 146 -6.82 1.44 12.84
C LEU A 146 -8.19 0.89 13.34
N GLY A 147 -8.26 0.35 14.54
CA GLY A 147 -9.47 -0.30 15.08
C GLY A 147 -9.71 -1.69 14.47
N ILE A 148 -8.71 -2.31 13.86
CA ILE A 148 -8.81 -3.60 13.19
C ILE A 148 -7.98 -4.61 13.99
N TYR A 149 -8.64 -5.61 14.58
CA TYR A 149 -8.01 -6.59 15.49
C TYR A 149 -8.11 -8.01 14.92
N THR A 150 -9.25 -8.34 14.36
CA THR A 150 -9.57 -9.68 13.89
C THR A 150 -10.08 -9.65 12.46
N LEU A 151 -10.15 -10.82 11.85
CA LEU A 151 -10.69 -10.95 10.49
C LEU A 151 -12.17 -10.56 10.42
N GLN A 152 -12.91 -10.65 11.55
CA GLN A 152 -14.29 -10.16 11.65
C GLN A 152 -14.41 -8.68 11.29
N ASN A 153 -13.46 -7.83 11.70
CA ASN A 153 -13.51 -6.42 11.35
C ASN A 153 -13.47 -6.18 9.84
N LEU A 154 -12.80 -7.05 9.07
CA LEU A 154 -12.72 -6.92 7.61
C LEU A 154 -14.00 -7.41 6.89
N THR A 155 -15.02 -7.87 7.59
CA THR A 155 -16.35 -8.11 7.01
C THR A 155 -17.27 -6.88 7.10
N GLU A 156 -16.79 -5.79 7.66
CA GLU A 156 -17.53 -4.54 7.84
C GLU A 156 -17.00 -3.46 6.88
N LYS A 157 -17.89 -2.90 6.04
CA LYS A 157 -17.52 -1.88 5.03
C LYS A 157 -16.85 -0.63 5.63
N THR A 158 -17.16 -0.28 6.88
CA THR A 158 -16.61 0.89 7.58
C THR A 158 -15.10 0.83 7.77
N HIS A 159 -14.53 -0.35 7.98
CA HIS A 159 -13.08 -0.51 8.15
C HIS A 159 -12.29 -0.23 6.87
N TYR A 160 -12.90 -0.38 5.69
CA TYR A 160 -12.23 -0.06 4.42
C TYR A 160 -12.04 1.45 4.23
N GLU A 161 -12.92 2.29 4.80
CA GLU A 161 -12.70 3.74 4.85
C GLU A 161 -11.49 4.08 5.74
N THR A 162 -11.33 3.40 6.85
CA THR A 162 -10.17 3.58 7.73
C THR A 162 -8.87 3.13 7.04
N ILE A 163 -8.92 2.01 6.31
CA ILE A 163 -7.79 1.49 5.55
C ILE A 163 -7.37 2.46 4.44
N ILE A 164 -8.32 2.97 3.64
CA ILE A 164 -7.98 3.92 2.57
C ILE A 164 -7.46 5.25 3.13
N ASN A 165 -8.06 5.76 4.19
CA ASN A 165 -7.58 6.97 4.84
C ASN A 165 -6.15 6.81 5.38
N SER A 166 -5.82 5.63 5.91
CA SER A 166 -4.46 5.28 6.29
C SER A 166 -3.53 5.26 5.08
N LEU A 167 -3.93 4.66 3.96
CA LEU A 167 -3.14 4.63 2.72
C LEU A 167 -2.89 6.04 2.17
N LEU A 168 -3.92 6.89 2.13
CA LEU A 168 -3.80 8.28 1.67
C LEU A 168 -2.92 9.13 2.59
N LYS A 169 -2.95 8.88 3.90
CA LYS A 169 -2.03 9.51 4.86
C LYS A 169 -0.58 9.09 4.61
N GLU A 170 -0.34 7.83 4.27
CA GLU A 170 1.00 7.39 3.87
C GLU A 170 1.43 8.04 2.55
N TRP A 171 0.51 8.24 1.61
CA TRP A 171 0.80 9.00 0.39
C TRP A 171 1.15 10.46 0.69
N ASP A 172 0.45 11.14 1.61
CA ASP A 172 0.77 12.51 2.05
C ASP A 172 2.19 12.64 2.62
N ASN A 173 2.76 11.54 3.11
CA ASN A 173 4.13 11.50 3.59
C ASN A 173 5.18 11.34 2.48
N VAL A 174 4.77 11.07 1.25
CA VAL A 174 5.69 10.95 0.11
C VAL A 174 6.23 12.32 -0.30
N LEU A 175 7.52 12.39 -0.61
CA LEU A 175 8.13 13.45 -1.40
C LEU A 175 8.26 12.94 -2.84
N LEU A 176 7.53 13.55 -3.75
CA LEU A 176 7.50 13.24 -5.17
C LEU A 176 7.96 14.47 -5.97
N PHE A 177 8.95 14.29 -6.85
CA PHE A 177 9.34 15.35 -7.76
C PHE A 177 8.31 15.52 -8.89
N ASP A 178 7.88 16.75 -9.09
CA ASP A 178 7.03 17.13 -10.23
C ASP A 178 7.81 18.06 -11.15
N LYS A 179 8.48 17.44 -12.13
CA LYS A 179 9.33 18.17 -13.09
C LYS A 179 8.52 18.93 -14.15
N SER A 180 7.20 18.79 -14.19
CA SER A 180 6.34 19.56 -15.11
C SER A 180 6.20 21.03 -14.69
N LYS A 181 6.55 21.36 -13.44
CA LYS A 181 6.42 22.70 -12.87
C LYS A 181 7.78 23.41 -12.80
N LYS A 182 7.80 24.68 -13.23
CA LYS A 182 8.98 25.54 -13.11
C LYS A 182 9.00 26.19 -11.73
N ILE A 183 9.82 25.64 -10.84
CA ILE A 183 10.12 26.20 -9.52
C ILE A 183 11.64 26.22 -9.32
N ASP A 184 12.10 26.71 -8.18
CA ASP A 184 13.52 26.76 -7.83
C ASP A 184 14.17 25.37 -7.97
N SER A 185 15.23 25.28 -8.78
CA SER A 185 15.92 24.04 -9.17
C SER A 185 16.48 23.25 -7.98
N LYS A 186 16.75 23.91 -6.86
CA LYS A 186 17.22 23.24 -5.63
C LYS A 186 16.27 22.13 -5.18
N TYR A 187 14.97 22.30 -5.39
CA TYR A 187 13.96 21.29 -4.99
C TYR A 187 14.04 20.01 -5.81
N TYR A 188 14.68 20.02 -6.97
CA TYR A 188 14.90 18.83 -7.79
C TYR A 188 16.27 18.20 -7.58
N ASN A 189 17.08 18.76 -6.66
CA ASN A 189 18.37 18.23 -6.28
C ASN A 189 18.24 17.29 -5.07
N PRO A 190 18.52 15.98 -5.18
CA PRO A 190 18.51 15.05 -4.05
C PRO A 190 19.41 15.48 -2.89
N GLN A 191 20.59 16.04 -3.18
CA GLN A 191 21.53 16.51 -2.16
C GLN A 191 20.93 17.59 -1.25
N PHE A 192 20.13 18.52 -1.81
CA PHE A 192 19.41 19.52 -1.00
C PHE A 192 18.52 18.85 0.07
N TRP A 193 17.86 17.76 -0.26
CA TRP A 193 17.00 17.06 0.69
C TRP A 193 17.79 16.27 1.73
N GLU A 194 18.95 15.71 1.36
CA GLU A 194 19.89 15.08 2.31
C GLU A 194 20.42 16.12 3.31
N GLU A 195 20.82 17.30 2.85
CA GLU A 195 21.23 18.41 3.72
C GLU A 195 20.10 18.88 4.65
N CYS A 196 18.85 18.83 4.18
CA CYS A 196 17.69 19.11 5.03
C CYS A 196 17.49 18.06 6.13
N LEU A 197 17.80 16.80 5.86
CA LEU A 197 17.73 15.72 6.85
C LEU A 197 18.86 15.79 7.88
N MET A 198 20.07 16.17 7.45
CA MET A 198 21.26 16.26 8.32
C MET A 198 21.30 17.54 9.16
N ALA A 199 20.42 18.50 8.88
CA ALA A 199 20.41 19.76 9.56
C ALA A 199 20.07 19.62 11.07
N LYS A 200 20.71 20.44 11.92
CA LYS A 200 20.42 20.53 13.36
C LYS A 200 18.93 20.78 13.65
N ASN A 201 18.26 21.55 12.79
CA ASN A 201 16.82 21.77 12.89
C ASN A 201 16.05 20.55 12.38
N ARG A 202 15.49 19.76 13.30
CA ARG A 202 14.71 18.54 13.01
C ARG A 202 13.49 18.77 12.10
N ASN A 203 12.99 20.00 12.01
CA ASN A 203 11.83 20.35 11.20
C ASN A 203 12.22 20.86 9.80
N LYS A 204 13.51 21.06 9.49
CA LYS A 204 13.97 21.63 8.23
C LYS A 204 13.43 20.88 7.02
N PHE A 205 13.52 19.55 7.02
CA PHE A 205 12.99 18.70 5.94
C PHE A 205 11.48 18.91 5.73
N ASN A 206 10.68 18.83 6.80
CA ASN A 206 9.22 18.98 6.71
C ASN A 206 8.81 20.39 6.27
N ASN A 207 9.51 21.42 6.76
CA ASN A 207 9.26 22.80 6.36
C ASN A 207 9.59 23.02 4.87
N GLN A 208 10.71 22.47 4.40
CA GLN A 208 11.07 22.55 2.98
C GLN A 208 10.11 21.74 2.10
N LYS A 209 9.67 20.53 2.54
CA LYS A 209 8.65 19.76 1.84
C LYS A 209 7.34 20.55 1.72
N LYS A 210 6.90 21.19 2.80
CA LYS A 210 5.70 22.06 2.77
C LYS A 210 5.89 23.21 1.78
N SER A 211 7.02 23.93 1.84
CA SER A 211 7.33 25.01 0.91
C SER A 211 7.38 24.55 -0.54
N TYR A 212 7.96 23.38 -0.81
CA TYR A 212 8.01 22.75 -2.13
C TYR A 212 6.59 22.55 -2.69
N TYR A 213 5.70 21.89 -1.96
CA TYR A 213 4.33 21.65 -2.42
C TYR A 213 3.50 22.94 -2.53
N THR A 214 3.71 23.93 -1.65
CA THR A 214 3.08 25.26 -1.79
C THR A 214 3.47 25.92 -3.10
N LYS A 215 4.76 25.84 -3.49
CA LYS A 215 5.25 26.43 -4.75
C LYS A 215 4.75 25.68 -5.99
N LEU A 216 4.54 24.38 -5.90
CA LEU A 216 3.95 23.58 -6.99
C LEU A 216 2.47 23.92 -7.23
N GLY A 217 1.77 24.42 -6.21
CA GLY A 217 0.32 24.68 -6.27
C GLY A 217 -0.53 23.41 -6.16
N ASN A 218 -1.84 23.55 -6.30
CA ASN A 218 -2.81 22.48 -6.05
C ASN A 218 -2.92 21.44 -7.18
N ASP A 219 -2.47 21.76 -8.38
CA ASP A 219 -2.51 20.87 -9.56
C ASP A 219 -1.15 20.22 -9.83
N ASN A 220 -0.45 19.87 -8.76
CA ASN A 220 0.79 19.14 -8.85
C ASN A 220 0.55 17.63 -8.94
N LEU A 221 1.56 16.90 -9.43
CA LEU A 221 1.49 15.45 -9.67
C LEU A 221 1.11 14.67 -8.40
N HIS A 222 1.66 15.04 -7.23
CA HIS A 222 1.33 14.38 -5.96
C HIS A 222 -0.16 14.46 -5.64
N THR A 223 -0.76 15.65 -5.79
CA THR A 223 -2.20 15.89 -5.58
C THR A 223 -3.05 15.15 -6.61
N ILE A 224 -2.63 15.13 -7.87
CA ILE A 224 -3.33 14.41 -8.95
C ILE A 224 -3.38 12.90 -8.66
N ILE A 225 -2.25 12.30 -8.27
CA ILE A 225 -2.19 10.88 -7.91
C ILE A 225 -3.08 10.58 -6.69
N LYS A 226 -3.03 11.43 -5.64
CA LYS A 226 -3.92 11.28 -4.48
C LYS A 226 -5.40 11.26 -4.88
N LYS A 227 -5.84 12.27 -5.64
CA LYS A 227 -7.23 12.36 -6.14
C LYS A 227 -7.60 11.14 -7.00
N THR A 228 -6.65 10.57 -7.72
CA THR A 228 -6.88 9.36 -8.52
C THR A 228 -7.07 8.12 -7.63
N MET A 229 -6.30 8.00 -6.55
CA MET A 229 -6.51 6.95 -5.54
C MET A 229 -7.88 7.08 -4.85
N GLU A 230 -8.27 8.30 -4.46
CA GLU A 230 -9.59 8.57 -3.86
C GLU A 230 -10.74 8.20 -4.79
N ARG A 231 -10.65 8.59 -6.08
CA ARG A 231 -11.65 8.22 -7.10
C ARG A 231 -11.71 6.70 -7.30
N LYS A 232 -10.54 6.04 -7.35
CA LYS A 232 -10.48 4.58 -7.48
C LYS A 232 -11.11 3.87 -6.29
N HIS A 233 -10.86 4.34 -5.07
CA HIS A 233 -11.52 3.80 -3.87
C HIS A 233 -13.04 3.93 -3.94
N LYS A 234 -13.56 5.12 -4.31
CA LYS A 234 -15.00 5.33 -4.47
C LYS A 234 -15.60 4.35 -5.49
N TYR A 235 -14.91 4.12 -6.60
CA TYR A 235 -15.32 3.15 -7.61
C TYR A 235 -15.34 1.72 -7.04
N LEU A 236 -14.29 1.29 -6.31
CA LEU A 236 -14.22 -0.05 -5.71
C LEU A 236 -15.27 -0.26 -4.60
N LYS A 237 -15.80 0.80 -4.03
CA LYS A 237 -16.87 0.77 -3.02
C LYS A 237 -18.25 0.68 -3.65
N SER A 238 -18.45 1.25 -4.85
CA SER A 238 -19.78 1.47 -5.45
C SER A 238 -20.35 0.28 -6.22
N MET A 239 -19.56 -0.75 -6.52
CA MET A 239 -20.03 -1.89 -7.30
C MET A 239 -20.54 -3.01 -6.38
N HIS A 240 -21.72 -3.46 -6.67
CA HIS A 240 -22.70 -4.35 -6.07
C HIS A 240 -23.75 -3.66 -5.21
N ILE A 241 -24.68 -3.00 -5.91
CA ILE A 241 -26.07 -2.93 -5.53
C ILE A 241 -26.83 -3.93 -6.43
#